data_9a82d117a3a36e21cd0cc00b18022259
#
_entry.id   9a82d117a3a36e21cd0cc00b18022259
#
_cell.length_a   1.000
_cell.length_b   1.000
_cell.length_c   1.000
_cell.angle_alpha   90.00
_cell.angle_beta   90.00
_cell.angle_gamma   90.00
#
_symmetry.space_group_name_H-M   'P 1'
#
loop_
_entity.id
_entity.type
_entity.pdbx_description
1 polymer ?
#
loop_
_entity_poly.entity_id
_entity_poly.type
_entity_poly.pdbx_seq_one_letter_code
_entity_poly.pdbx_strand_id
1 'polypeptide(L)'
;MLNISNNNPVRVENPTGYETIKVLNSRPHYKILNRIIVLVCLLCFIGLFLPWTQNIRGTGSVTTLKPDQRPQTIHSAIAGRVEKWYVQEGDFVKKGDTIVFISEVKENYFDPNLVENTKQQVDAKKMARKSYDGKVLALENQIVSLNNELNLKLEQGRNKIKQAQLKVKSDSMDLAAVNTQLTIAQTQFDRAVTLNKDGLKPLTDVEEKRLKLQEAQAKIITQENKLLGSRNELINSRVEINRIKAEYTEKIAKANSDKYTAMSSLYDTDAQVTKLENQYVNYSIRNGLYYIKAPQDGYINKALLSGIGETIKEGTSVVSIMPAGYDIAVETFVDPIDLPLIKKGSKIRVWFDGWPTIVFSGWPGISYGTFGGRVVAIENFISPNGKYRVLVSPDADEQAWPEQLSIGAGAQTIALLDNVPVWYEVWRNLNGFPPNYYTAKNTDKATTAKDNEKK
;
A
#
# COMPACT_ATOMS: atom_id res chain seq x y z
N MET A 1 -46.20 -47.06 97.09
CA MET A 1 -46.30 -47.02 95.64
C MET A 1 -46.22 -48.43 95.12
N LEU A 2 -47.29 -48.92 94.51
CA LEU A 2 -47.43 -50.29 94.06
C LEU A 2 -46.60 -50.52 92.76
N ASN A 3 -45.59 -51.45 92.84
CA ASN A 3 -44.83 -51.91 91.70
C ASN A 3 -45.63 -53.02 91.02
N ILE A 4 -46.33 -52.68 89.94
CA ILE A 4 -47.28 -53.59 89.22
C ILE A 4 -46.69 -54.12 87.93
N SER A 5 -45.38 -54.04 87.67
CA SER A 5 -44.79 -54.65 86.49
C SER A 5 -43.92 -55.83 86.84
N ASN A 6 -44.45 -57.00 86.63
CA ASN A 6 -43.76 -58.27 86.69
C ASN A 6 -42.87 -58.43 85.48
N ASN A 7 -41.62 -57.91 85.53
CA ASN A 7 -40.64 -58.01 84.46
C ASN A 7 -39.98 -59.40 84.44
N ASN A 8 -40.74 -60.41 84.17
CA ASN A 8 -40.15 -61.68 83.78
C ASN A 8 -39.99 -61.68 82.27
N PRO A 9 -38.75 -61.69 81.74
CA PRO A 9 -38.57 -61.86 80.34
C PRO A 9 -39.09 -63.22 79.91
N VAL A 10 -40.19 -63.24 79.12
CA VAL A 10 -40.63 -64.44 78.47
C VAL A 10 -39.53 -64.96 77.59
N ARG A 11 -38.85 -66.04 78.06
CA ARG A 11 -37.93 -66.78 77.21
C ARG A 11 -38.74 -67.41 76.11
N VAL A 12 -38.69 -66.82 74.92
CA VAL A 12 -39.21 -67.42 73.72
C VAL A 12 -38.30 -68.58 73.37
N GLU A 13 -38.67 -69.79 73.81
CA GLU A 13 -37.98 -70.99 73.37
C GLU A 13 -38.30 -71.22 71.86
N ASN A 14 -37.23 -71.14 71.07
CA ASN A 14 -37.18 -71.38 69.59
C ASN A 14 -38.26 -70.64 68.77
N PRO A 15 -37.96 -69.43 68.28
CA PRO A 15 -38.89 -68.69 67.42
C PRO A 15 -39.22 -69.41 66.08
N THR A 16 -38.52 -70.51 65.79
CA THR A 16 -38.74 -71.36 64.57
C THR A 16 -39.96 -72.30 64.66
N GLY A 17 -40.66 -72.40 65.84
CA GLY A 17 -41.80 -73.27 66.00
C GLY A 17 -43.13 -72.63 65.60
N TYR A 18 -43.21 -71.34 65.46
CA TYR A 18 -44.48 -70.69 65.08
C TYR A 18 -44.68 -70.67 63.54
N GLU A 19 -45.77 -71.25 63.04
CA GLU A 19 -46.09 -71.23 61.63
C GLU A 19 -46.10 -69.80 61.01
N THR A 20 -46.53 -68.82 61.74
CA THR A 20 -46.53 -67.38 61.38
C THR A 20 -45.18 -66.88 61.06
N ILE A 21 -44.13 -67.31 61.79
CA ILE A 21 -42.69 -66.89 61.52
C ILE A 21 -42.15 -67.62 60.32
N LYS A 22 -42.60 -68.92 60.09
CA LYS A 22 -42.26 -69.60 58.83
C LYS A 22 -42.88 -68.96 57.60
N VAL A 23 -44.11 -68.45 57.69
CA VAL A 23 -44.83 -67.75 56.66
C VAL A 23 -44.18 -66.37 56.41
N LEU A 24 -43.71 -65.65 57.50
CA LEU A 24 -43.06 -64.38 57.35
C LEU A 24 -41.65 -64.51 56.75
N ASN A 25 -40.96 -65.64 57.04
CA ASN A 25 -39.65 -65.94 56.47
C ASN A 25 -39.73 -66.64 55.09
N SER A 26 -40.84 -67.23 54.79
CA SER A 26 -41.07 -67.77 53.42
C SER A 26 -41.51 -66.64 52.47
N ARG A 27 -40.59 -65.93 51.93
CA ARG A 27 -40.80 -64.92 50.88
C ARG A 27 -40.52 -65.53 49.51
N PRO A 28 -41.43 -66.39 48.97
CA PRO A 28 -41.23 -67.01 47.66
C PRO A 28 -41.12 -65.96 46.55
N HIS A 29 -41.78 -64.79 46.73
CA HIS A 29 -41.76 -63.69 45.81
C HIS A 29 -40.36 -63.01 45.71
N TYR A 30 -39.57 -63.06 46.76
CA TYR A 30 -38.21 -62.50 46.73
C TYR A 30 -37.29 -63.26 45.78
N LYS A 31 -37.41 -64.57 45.71
CA LYS A 31 -36.66 -65.39 44.73
C LYS A 31 -37.11 -65.15 43.30
N ILE A 32 -38.45 -64.99 43.09
CA ILE A 32 -39.00 -64.65 41.75
C ILE A 32 -38.57 -63.22 41.39
N LEU A 33 -38.71 -62.24 42.28
CA LEU A 33 -38.28 -60.87 42.07
C LEU A 33 -36.80 -60.80 41.70
N ASN A 34 -35.95 -61.52 42.46
CA ASN A 34 -34.50 -61.53 42.17
C ASN A 34 -34.16 -62.15 40.82
N ARG A 35 -34.89 -63.20 40.38
CA ARG A 35 -34.75 -63.77 39.04
C ARG A 35 -35.19 -62.79 37.94
N ILE A 36 -36.28 -62.05 38.18
CA ILE A 36 -36.74 -61.01 37.24
C ILE A 36 -35.73 -59.89 37.18
N ILE A 37 -35.18 -59.39 38.27
CA ILE A 37 -34.13 -58.36 38.32
C ILE A 37 -32.91 -58.83 37.57
N VAL A 38 -32.43 -60.06 37.81
CA VAL A 38 -31.26 -60.62 37.09
C VAL A 38 -31.52 -60.74 35.61
N LEU A 39 -32.74 -61.17 35.18
CA LEU A 39 -33.14 -61.26 33.80
C LEU A 39 -33.19 -59.88 33.15
N VAL A 40 -33.76 -58.87 33.81
CA VAL A 40 -33.77 -57.47 33.31
C VAL A 40 -32.35 -56.92 33.23
N CYS A 41 -31.48 -57.12 34.22
CA CYS A 41 -30.08 -56.73 34.17
C CYS A 41 -29.34 -57.41 33.03
N LEU A 42 -29.60 -58.70 32.76
CA LEU A 42 -29.02 -59.44 31.65
C LEU A 42 -29.50 -58.88 30.31
N LEU A 43 -30.79 -58.57 30.18
CA LEU A 43 -31.36 -57.93 28.99
C LEU A 43 -30.77 -56.51 28.80
N CYS A 44 -30.65 -55.71 29.84
CA CYS A 44 -29.99 -54.41 29.76
C CYS A 44 -28.52 -54.55 29.36
N PHE A 45 -27.80 -55.54 29.92
CA PHE A 45 -26.40 -55.81 29.58
C PHE A 45 -26.26 -56.21 28.11
N ILE A 46 -27.11 -57.08 27.59
CA ILE A 46 -27.15 -57.43 26.15
C ILE A 46 -27.49 -56.16 25.32
N GLY A 47 -28.44 -55.35 25.80
CA GLY A 47 -28.83 -54.08 25.16
C GLY A 47 -27.67 -53.09 24.99
N LEU A 48 -26.69 -53.09 25.89
CA LEU A 48 -25.50 -52.24 25.77
C LEU A 48 -24.62 -52.59 24.56
N PHE A 49 -24.69 -53.80 24.06
CA PHE A 49 -23.91 -54.23 22.88
C PHE A 49 -24.68 -54.09 21.55
N LEU A 50 -25.91 -53.62 21.57
CA LEU A 50 -26.65 -53.35 20.35
C LEU A 50 -26.02 -52.19 19.59
N PRO A 51 -26.02 -52.23 18.24
CA PRO A 51 -25.53 -51.15 17.42
C PRO A 51 -26.45 -49.93 17.58
N TRP A 52 -25.84 -48.78 17.91
CA TRP A 52 -26.47 -47.47 17.98
C TRP A 52 -25.84 -46.56 16.94
N THR A 53 -26.64 -45.98 16.04
CA THR A 53 -26.14 -44.98 15.10
C THR A 53 -25.95 -43.66 15.82
N GLN A 54 -24.70 -43.19 15.91
CA GLN A 54 -24.40 -41.86 16.51
C GLN A 54 -25.13 -40.80 15.68
N ASN A 55 -25.80 -39.87 16.34
CA ASN A 55 -26.42 -38.73 15.70
C ASN A 55 -26.02 -37.44 16.40
N ILE A 56 -25.62 -36.44 15.62
CA ILE A 56 -25.29 -35.13 16.10
C ILE A 56 -26.31 -34.15 15.55
N ARG A 57 -26.93 -33.39 16.43
CA ARG A 57 -27.91 -32.36 16.06
C ARG A 57 -27.26 -31.02 16.15
N GLY A 58 -27.46 -30.17 15.13
CA GLY A 58 -27.04 -28.77 15.11
C GLY A 58 -28.22 -27.90 14.71
N THR A 59 -28.22 -26.71 15.23
CA THR A 59 -29.14 -25.63 14.83
C THR A 59 -28.31 -24.52 14.17
N GLY A 60 -28.86 -23.89 13.15
CA GLY A 60 -28.17 -22.89 12.40
C GLY A 60 -29.07 -22.12 11.46
N SER A 61 -28.50 -21.53 10.46
CA SER A 61 -29.23 -20.73 9.47
C SER A 61 -28.65 -20.92 8.06
N VAL A 62 -29.46 -20.59 7.09
CA VAL A 62 -29.05 -20.54 5.68
C VAL A 62 -28.13 -19.36 5.49
N THR A 63 -26.98 -19.60 4.88
CA THR A 63 -25.95 -18.61 4.55
C THR A 63 -25.42 -18.85 3.14
N THR A 64 -24.38 -18.13 2.73
CA THR A 64 -23.70 -18.35 1.46
C THR A 64 -22.43 -19.18 1.64
N LEU A 65 -22.10 -19.98 0.64
CA LEU A 65 -20.90 -20.82 0.68
C LEU A 65 -19.62 -19.99 0.68
N LYS A 66 -19.58 -18.93 -0.13
CA LYS A 66 -18.40 -18.07 -0.30
C LYS A 66 -18.59 -16.72 0.40
N PRO A 67 -17.54 -16.15 0.99
CA PRO A 67 -17.61 -14.85 1.69
C PRO A 67 -18.00 -13.68 0.79
N ASP A 68 -17.58 -13.69 -0.48
CA ASP A 68 -17.87 -12.66 -1.49
C ASP A 68 -19.35 -12.63 -1.93
N GLN A 69 -20.07 -13.72 -1.67
CA GLN A 69 -21.50 -13.86 -1.97
C GLN A 69 -22.40 -13.43 -0.80
N ARG A 70 -21.84 -12.99 0.31
CA ARG A 70 -22.61 -12.50 1.46
C ARG A 70 -23.20 -11.12 1.20
N PRO A 71 -24.31 -10.75 1.86
CA PRO A 71 -24.81 -9.38 1.83
C PRO A 71 -23.70 -8.40 2.23
N GLN A 72 -23.46 -7.40 1.39
CA GLN A 72 -22.41 -6.42 1.61
C GLN A 72 -23.03 -5.07 1.92
N THR A 73 -22.55 -4.42 2.96
CA THR A 73 -22.91 -3.04 3.29
C THR A 73 -21.93 -2.09 2.60
N ILE A 74 -22.46 -1.19 1.79
CA ILE A 74 -21.70 -0.13 1.15
C ILE A 74 -21.62 1.05 2.10
N HIS A 75 -20.40 1.52 2.33
CA HIS A 75 -20.11 2.68 3.16
C HIS A 75 -19.74 3.88 2.29
N SER A 76 -20.08 5.08 2.73
CA SER A 76 -19.58 6.29 2.09
C SER A 76 -18.09 6.46 2.35
N ALA A 77 -17.31 6.62 1.30
CA ALA A 77 -15.86 6.85 1.39
C ALA A 77 -15.51 8.31 1.75
N ILE A 78 -16.48 9.23 1.65
CA ILE A 78 -16.30 10.65 1.95
C ILE A 78 -17.52 11.18 2.73
N ALA A 79 -17.31 12.25 3.49
CA ALA A 79 -18.42 13.00 4.06
C ALA A 79 -19.14 13.79 2.97
N GLY A 80 -20.47 13.89 3.05
CA GLY A 80 -21.28 14.59 2.07
C GLY A 80 -22.72 14.70 2.50
N ARG A 81 -23.55 15.35 1.66
CA ARG A 81 -24.99 15.42 1.82
C ARG A 81 -25.68 14.64 0.71
N VAL A 82 -26.62 13.78 1.06
CA VAL A 82 -27.40 13.00 0.09
C VAL A 82 -28.27 13.95 -0.74
N GLU A 83 -28.02 13.98 -2.05
CA GLU A 83 -28.77 14.82 -2.98
C GLU A 83 -29.80 14.02 -3.79
N LYS A 84 -29.43 12.82 -4.22
CA LYS A 84 -30.31 12.04 -5.09
C LYS A 84 -30.05 10.53 -4.95
N TRP A 85 -31.14 9.77 -4.83
CA TRP A 85 -31.17 8.32 -4.97
C TRP A 85 -31.53 7.96 -6.41
N TYR A 86 -30.85 6.95 -6.97
CA TYR A 86 -31.08 6.42 -8.31
C TYR A 86 -31.75 5.04 -8.28
N VAL A 87 -31.83 4.42 -7.11
CA VAL A 87 -32.34 3.07 -6.90
C VAL A 87 -33.32 3.03 -5.71
N GLN A 88 -34.17 2.00 -5.68
CA GLN A 88 -35.07 1.70 -4.58
C GLN A 88 -34.73 0.35 -3.97
N GLU A 89 -35.27 0.06 -2.78
CA GLU A 89 -35.17 -1.28 -2.17
C GLU A 89 -35.86 -2.30 -3.06
N GLY A 90 -35.17 -3.45 -3.32
CA GLY A 90 -35.60 -4.49 -4.22
C GLY A 90 -35.10 -4.35 -5.66
N ASP A 91 -34.55 -3.21 -6.07
CA ASP A 91 -34.04 -3.03 -7.42
C ASP A 91 -32.80 -3.88 -7.68
N PHE A 92 -32.70 -4.38 -8.91
CA PHE A 92 -31.50 -5.03 -9.41
C PHE A 92 -30.53 -4.01 -9.96
N VAL A 93 -29.27 -4.06 -9.52
CA VAL A 93 -28.18 -3.19 -9.97
C VAL A 93 -27.01 -4.00 -10.52
N LYS A 94 -26.38 -3.46 -11.56
CA LYS A 94 -25.12 -4.02 -12.11
C LYS A 94 -23.92 -3.34 -11.46
N LYS A 95 -22.80 -4.03 -11.48
CA LYS A 95 -21.51 -3.47 -11.05
C LYS A 95 -21.23 -2.15 -11.76
N GLY A 96 -21.01 -1.09 -10.98
CA GLY A 96 -20.70 0.26 -11.47
C GLY A 96 -21.92 1.17 -11.60
N ASP A 97 -23.15 0.64 -11.48
CA ASP A 97 -24.37 1.47 -11.47
C ASP A 97 -24.35 2.43 -10.27
N THR A 98 -24.78 3.64 -10.50
CA THR A 98 -24.87 4.66 -9.45
C THR A 98 -26.08 4.40 -8.56
N ILE A 99 -25.85 4.29 -7.27
CA ILE A 99 -26.88 4.06 -6.26
C ILE A 99 -27.36 5.40 -5.69
N VAL A 100 -26.42 6.22 -5.24
CA VAL A 100 -26.71 7.52 -4.64
C VAL A 100 -25.68 8.56 -5.07
N PHE A 101 -26.13 9.80 -5.26
CA PHE A 101 -25.27 10.95 -5.46
C PHE A 101 -25.26 11.79 -4.18
N ILE A 102 -24.05 12.15 -3.75
CA ILE A 102 -23.80 12.99 -2.59
C ILE A 102 -23.09 14.27 -3.02
N SER A 103 -23.46 15.40 -2.42
CA SER A 103 -22.76 16.67 -2.61
C SER A 103 -21.70 16.89 -1.54
N GLU A 104 -20.73 17.72 -1.85
CA GLU A 104 -19.64 18.06 -0.94
C GLU A 104 -20.14 18.98 0.18
N VAL A 105 -19.60 18.81 1.38
CA VAL A 105 -19.87 19.64 2.57
C VAL A 105 -18.62 20.34 3.10
N LYS A 106 -17.43 20.03 2.55
CA LYS A 106 -16.18 20.68 2.95
C LYS A 106 -15.85 21.84 2.03
N GLU A 107 -15.63 23.00 2.59
CA GLU A 107 -15.36 24.26 1.89
C GLU A 107 -14.24 24.17 0.84
N ASN A 108 -13.18 23.42 1.11
CA ASN A 108 -12.03 23.25 0.21
C ASN A 108 -12.35 22.57 -1.13
N TYR A 109 -13.56 22.05 -1.31
CA TYR A 109 -13.96 21.25 -2.49
C TYR A 109 -15.28 21.77 -3.11
N PHE A 110 -15.73 22.97 -2.73
CA PHE A 110 -16.99 23.52 -3.25
C PHE A 110 -16.91 23.98 -4.72
N ASP A 111 -15.70 24.21 -5.25
CA ASP A 111 -15.55 24.62 -6.64
C ASP A 111 -15.91 23.46 -7.59
N PRO A 112 -16.98 23.59 -8.39
CA PRO A 112 -17.37 22.55 -9.35
C PRO A 112 -16.29 22.28 -10.40
N ASN A 113 -15.45 23.28 -10.70
CA ASN A 113 -14.39 23.21 -11.70
C ASN A 113 -13.01 22.90 -11.09
N LEU A 114 -12.95 22.53 -9.80
CA LEU A 114 -11.69 22.29 -9.09
C LEU A 114 -10.74 21.35 -9.83
N VAL A 115 -11.26 20.26 -10.36
CA VAL A 115 -10.48 19.25 -11.10
C VAL A 115 -9.91 19.86 -12.38
N GLU A 116 -10.74 20.57 -13.16
CA GLU A 116 -10.33 21.19 -14.44
C GLU A 116 -9.34 22.34 -14.20
N ASN A 117 -9.60 23.21 -13.22
CA ASN A 117 -8.71 24.30 -12.85
C ASN A 117 -7.34 23.78 -12.39
N THR A 118 -7.33 22.71 -11.60
CA THR A 118 -6.07 22.08 -11.16
C THR A 118 -5.31 21.45 -12.34
N LYS A 119 -6.01 20.83 -13.28
CA LYS A 119 -5.40 20.29 -14.51
C LYS A 119 -4.75 21.39 -15.35
N GLN A 120 -5.44 22.53 -15.52
CA GLN A 120 -4.87 23.69 -16.22
C GLN A 120 -3.61 24.21 -15.52
N GLN A 121 -3.58 24.23 -14.18
CA GLN A 121 -2.39 24.59 -13.43
C GLN A 121 -1.23 23.60 -13.67
N VAL A 122 -1.51 22.29 -13.71
CA VAL A 122 -0.52 21.26 -14.03
C VAL A 122 0.07 21.51 -15.43
N ASP A 123 -0.79 21.73 -16.43
CA ASP A 123 -0.38 21.94 -17.81
C ASP A 123 0.47 23.21 -17.97
N ALA A 124 0.06 24.31 -17.32
CA ALA A 124 0.83 25.55 -17.30
C ALA A 124 2.23 25.37 -16.67
N LYS A 125 2.32 24.62 -15.56
CA LYS A 125 3.61 24.32 -14.91
C LYS A 125 4.48 23.39 -15.73
N LYS A 126 3.89 22.43 -16.45
CA LYS A 126 4.63 21.58 -17.42
C LYS A 126 5.24 22.41 -18.56
N MET A 127 4.49 23.39 -19.07
CA MET A 127 5.02 24.32 -20.07
C MET A 127 6.17 25.17 -19.52
N ALA A 128 6.04 25.67 -18.28
CA ALA A 128 7.13 26.41 -17.61
C ALA A 128 8.38 25.54 -17.44
N ARG A 129 8.23 24.28 -17.02
CA ARG A 129 9.33 23.30 -16.92
C ARG A 129 10.04 23.13 -18.26
N LYS A 130 9.30 22.95 -19.35
CA LYS A 130 9.87 22.81 -20.70
C LYS A 130 10.63 24.07 -21.13
N SER A 131 10.13 25.26 -20.74
CA SER A 131 10.81 26.53 -21.02
C SER A 131 12.15 26.66 -20.29
N TYR A 132 12.21 26.25 -19.00
CA TYR A 132 13.46 26.22 -18.25
C TYR A 132 14.45 25.18 -18.82
N ASP A 133 13.98 24.02 -19.23
CA ASP A 133 14.81 23.00 -19.87
C ASP A 133 15.44 23.55 -21.17
N GLY A 134 14.64 24.20 -22.01
CA GLY A 134 15.13 24.90 -23.20
C GLY A 134 16.13 26.01 -22.89
N LYS A 135 15.95 26.76 -21.79
CA LYS A 135 16.89 27.77 -21.34
C LYS A 135 18.23 27.16 -20.90
N VAL A 136 18.22 26.04 -20.19
CA VAL A 136 19.44 25.31 -19.79
C VAL A 136 20.23 24.90 -21.05
N LEU A 137 19.55 24.30 -22.04
CA LEU A 137 20.17 23.89 -23.30
C LEU A 137 20.75 25.08 -24.08
N ALA A 138 20.04 26.21 -24.14
CA ALA A 138 20.53 27.42 -24.79
C ALA A 138 21.80 27.96 -24.13
N LEU A 139 21.86 27.98 -22.80
CA LEU A 139 23.03 28.39 -22.05
C LEU A 139 24.23 27.44 -22.21
N GLU A 140 23.97 26.13 -22.33
CA GLU A 140 25.03 25.16 -22.64
C GLU A 140 25.64 25.42 -24.01
N ASN A 141 24.80 25.65 -25.02
CA ASN A 141 25.26 26.01 -26.35
C ASN A 141 26.02 27.33 -26.35
N GLN A 142 25.58 28.31 -25.55
CA GLN A 142 26.31 29.58 -25.40
C GLN A 142 27.69 29.37 -24.79
N ILE A 143 27.84 28.54 -23.76
CA ILE A 143 29.13 28.21 -23.14
C ILE A 143 30.06 27.54 -24.17
N VAL A 144 29.56 26.61 -24.97
CA VAL A 144 30.34 25.97 -26.06
C VAL A 144 30.82 27.03 -27.06
N SER A 145 29.93 27.95 -27.48
CA SER A 145 30.26 29.04 -28.41
C SER A 145 31.30 29.98 -27.86
N LEU A 146 31.19 30.38 -26.58
CA LEU A 146 32.19 31.24 -25.90
C LEU A 146 33.56 30.54 -25.82
N ASN A 147 33.62 29.25 -25.56
CA ASN A 147 34.86 28.48 -25.57
C ASN A 147 35.52 28.44 -26.97
N ASN A 148 34.72 28.24 -27.99
CA ASN A 148 35.20 28.25 -29.38
C ASN A 148 35.75 29.64 -29.79
N GLU A 149 35.02 30.70 -29.41
CA GLU A 149 35.45 32.09 -29.65
C GLU A 149 36.72 32.42 -28.90
N LEU A 150 36.87 32.03 -27.65
CA LEU A 150 38.09 32.14 -26.86
C LEU A 150 39.28 31.50 -27.58
N ASN A 151 39.13 30.28 -28.08
CA ASN A 151 40.17 29.56 -28.80
C ASN A 151 40.61 30.31 -30.04
N LEU A 152 39.67 30.81 -30.84
CA LEU A 152 39.95 31.61 -32.04
C LEU A 152 40.66 32.93 -31.69
N LYS A 153 40.23 33.64 -30.64
CA LYS A 153 40.88 34.89 -30.18
C LYS A 153 42.28 34.65 -29.63
N LEU A 154 42.51 33.54 -28.94
CA LEU A 154 43.87 33.18 -28.50
C LEU A 154 44.78 32.84 -29.68
N GLU A 155 44.29 32.17 -30.70
CA GLU A 155 45.06 31.90 -31.91
C GLU A 155 45.45 33.20 -32.64
N GLN A 156 44.49 34.13 -32.81
CA GLN A 156 44.77 35.47 -33.36
C GLN A 156 45.83 36.22 -32.52
N GLY A 157 45.71 36.17 -31.18
CA GLY A 157 46.69 36.77 -30.28
C GLY A 157 48.08 36.15 -30.40
N ARG A 158 48.17 34.81 -30.53
CA ARG A 158 49.45 34.11 -30.74
C ARG A 158 50.10 34.52 -32.06
N ASN A 159 49.30 34.68 -33.12
CA ASN A 159 49.79 35.15 -34.43
C ASN A 159 50.32 36.58 -34.34
N LYS A 160 49.65 37.50 -33.60
CA LYS A 160 50.16 38.86 -33.36
C LYS A 160 51.49 38.83 -32.59
N ILE A 161 51.64 38.02 -31.55
CA ILE A 161 52.91 37.84 -30.84
C ILE A 161 54.01 37.38 -31.76
N LYS A 162 53.73 36.38 -32.65
CA LYS A 162 54.71 35.88 -33.62
C LYS A 162 55.13 36.98 -34.61
N GLN A 163 54.21 37.81 -35.10
CA GLN A 163 54.50 38.96 -35.93
C GLN A 163 55.40 40.01 -35.19
N ALA A 164 55.03 40.36 -33.94
CA ALA A 164 55.82 41.27 -33.14
C ALA A 164 57.23 40.72 -32.82
N GLN A 165 57.36 39.40 -32.58
CA GLN A 165 58.67 38.75 -32.40
C GLN A 165 59.55 38.86 -33.65
N LEU A 166 58.94 38.61 -34.84
CA LEU A 166 59.66 38.76 -36.09
C LEU A 166 60.11 40.22 -36.35
N LYS A 167 59.30 41.23 -35.98
CA LYS A 167 59.61 42.66 -36.07
C LYS A 167 60.75 43.00 -35.16
N VAL A 168 60.72 42.55 -33.87
CA VAL A 168 61.84 42.72 -32.93
C VAL A 168 63.11 42.10 -33.48
N LYS A 169 63.08 40.92 -34.07
CA LYS A 169 64.22 40.26 -34.70
C LYS A 169 64.75 41.07 -35.89
N SER A 170 63.90 41.61 -36.75
CA SER A 170 64.28 42.47 -37.89
C SER A 170 64.95 43.75 -37.40
N ASP A 171 64.29 44.48 -36.45
CA ASP A 171 64.81 45.73 -35.92
C ASP A 171 66.14 45.54 -35.13
N SER A 172 66.35 44.38 -34.53
CA SER A 172 67.58 43.96 -33.88
C SER A 172 68.73 43.75 -34.89
N MET A 173 68.42 43.16 -36.05
CA MET A 173 69.39 42.95 -37.14
C MET A 173 69.74 44.30 -37.80
N ASP A 174 68.74 45.18 -38.01
CA ASP A 174 68.95 46.52 -38.49
C ASP A 174 69.90 47.34 -37.57
N LEU A 175 69.70 47.24 -36.24
CA LEU A 175 70.54 47.86 -35.26
C LEU A 175 71.98 47.32 -35.31
N ALA A 176 72.16 46.00 -35.48
CA ALA A 176 73.49 45.40 -35.65
C ALA A 176 74.21 45.95 -36.90
N ALA A 177 73.45 46.08 -38.03
CA ALA A 177 74.01 46.68 -39.25
C ALA A 177 74.42 48.14 -39.07
N VAL A 178 73.55 48.96 -38.42
CA VAL A 178 73.87 50.37 -38.13
C VAL A 178 75.05 50.48 -37.15
N ASN A 179 75.17 49.60 -36.17
CA ASN A 179 76.32 49.57 -35.25
C ASN A 179 77.65 49.28 -35.97
N THR A 180 77.62 48.37 -36.96
CA THR A 180 78.72 48.07 -37.86
C THR A 180 79.08 49.34 -38.66
N GLN A 181 78.11 50.10 -39.20
CA GLN A 181 78.30 51.33 -39.93
C GLN A 181 78.99 52.41 -39.02
N LEU A 182 78.56 52.55 -37.74
CA LEU A 182 79.15 53.44 -36.74
C LEU A 182 80.62 53.06 -36.51
N THR A 183 80.94 51.79 -36.29
CA THR A 183 82.33 51.32 -36.10
C THR A 183 83.17 51.64 -37.29
N ILE A 184 82.69 51.51 -38.52
CA ILE A 184 83.40 51.88 -39.74
C ILE A 184 83.61 53.40 -39.78
N ALA A 185 82.53 54.16 -39.54
CA ALA A 185 82.60 55.63 -39.55
C ALA A 185 83.61 56.16 -38.50
N GLN A 186 83.63 55.61 -37.27
CA GLN A 186 84.60 55.91 -36.24
C GLN A 186 86.06 55.62 -36.69
N THR A 187 86.29 54.41 -37.22
CA THR A 187 87.61 54.00 -37.75
C THR A 187 88.08 54.94 -38.84
N GLN A 188 87.19 55.35 -39.77
CA GLN A 188 87.50 56.27 -40.85
C GLN A 188 87.84 57.70 -40.33
N PHE A 189 87.08 58.16 -39.31
CA PHE A 189 87.35 59.46 -38.70
C PHE A 189 88.70 59.45 -37.95
N ASP A 190 88.93 58.38 -37.13
CA ASP A 190 90.21 58.26 -36.38
C ASP A 190 91.45 58.22 -37.32
N ARG A 191 91.29 57.47 -38.46
CA ARG A 191 92.31 57.40 -39.52
C ARG A 191 92.51 58.79 -40.19
N ALA A 192 91.42 59.51 -40.49
CA ALA A 192 91.50 60.84 -41.09
C ALA A 192 92.16 61.84 -40.13
N VAL A 193 91.90 61.81 -38.85
CA VAL A 193 92.55 62.64 -37.83
C VAL A 193 94.06 62.34 -37.75
N THR A 194 94.50 61.09 -37.79
CA THR A 194 95.89 60.66 -37.76
C THR A 194 96.64 61.17 -39.02
N LEU A 195 96.10 60.92 -40.21
CA LEU A 195 96.68 61.36 -41.50
C LEU A 195 96.77 62.91 -41.61
N ASN A 196 95.82 63.66 -41.05
CA ASN A 196 95.88 65.13 -41.02
C ASN A 196 96.97 65.60 -40.07
N LYS A 197 97.20 65.01 -38.90
CA LYS A 197 98.33 65.28 -38.04
C LYS A 197 99.68 65.05 -38.68
N ASP A 198 99.74 64.02 -39.56
CA ASP A 198 100.94 63.70 -40.32
C ASP A 198 101.12 64.61 -41.57
N GLY A 199 100.22 65.59 -41.83
CA GLY A 199 100.27 66.51 -42.92
C GLY A 199 99.85 65.90 -44.28
N LEU A 200 99.28 64.67 -44.32
CA LEU A 200 98.98 63.90 -45.53
C LEU A 200 97.54 64.14 -46.06
N LYS A 201 96.66 64.76 -45.26
CA LYS A 201 95.28 65.08 -45.64
C LYS A 201 94.85 66.49 -45.16
N PRO A 202 93.94 67.15 -45.96
CA PRO A 202 93.44 68.48 -45.56
C PRO A 202 92.42 68.35 -44.43
N LEU A 203 92.17 69.42 -43.63
CA LEU A 203 91.25 69.55 -42.52
C LEU A 203 89.78 69.26 -42.97
N THR A 204 89.41 69.64 -44.18
CA THR A 204 88.09 69.42 -44.76
C THR A 204 87.74 67.95 -44.78
N ASP A 205 88.71 67.03 -45.05
CA ASP A 205 88.46 65.57 -45.03
C ASP A 205 88.14 65.11 -43.61
N VAL A 206 88.73 65.62 -42.57
CA VAL A 206 88.50 65.36 -41.17
C VAL A 206 87.09 65.81 -40.80
N GLU A 207 86.70 67.02 -41.21
CA GLU A 207 85.34 67.54 -40.99
C GLU A 207 84.26 66.73 -41.70
N GLU A 208 84.52 66.30 -42.95
CA GLU A 208 83.60 65.41 -43.66
C GLU A 208 83.41 64.08 -42.89
N LYS A 209 84.46 63.44 -42.42
CA LYS A 209 84.43 62.21 -41.68
C LYS A 209 83.77 62.39 -40.28
N ARG A 210 83.98 63.57 -39.65
CA ARG A 210 83.27 63.92 -38.43
C ARG A 210 81.77 64.04 -38.60
N LEU A 211 81.32 64.65 -39.71
CA LEU A 211 79.93 64.79 -40.03
C LEU A 211 79.32 63.38 -40.23
N LYS A 212 80.00 62.50 -41.00
CA LYS A 212 79.56 61.10 -41.21
C LYS A 212 79.50 60.32 -39.92
N LEU A 213 80.41 60.53 -38.97
CA LEU A 213 80.37 59.91 -37.63
C LEU A 213 79.16 60.40 -36.84
N GLN A 214 78.87 61.70 -36.84
CA GLN A 214 77.72 62.27 -36.18
C GLN A 214 76.40 61.76 -36.79
N GLU A 215 76.30 61.63 -38.11
CA GLU A 215 75.18 61.04 -38.80
C GLU A 215 74.95 59.54 -38.39
N ALA A 216 76.05 58.76 -38.29
CA ALA A 216 75.98 57.37 -37.86
C ALA A 216 75.58 57.27 -36.39
N GLN A 217 76.02 58.15 -35.49
CA GLN A 217 75.60 58.25 -34.09
C GLN A 217 74.10 58.58 -33.98
N ALA A 218 73.60 59.54 -34.74
CA ALA A 218 72.20 59.89 -34.77
C ALA A 218 71.34 58.72 -35.27
N LYS A 219 71.86 57.97 -36.26
CA LYS A 219 71.14 56.75 -36.84
C LYS A 219 71.06 55.61 -35.87
N ILE A 220 72.05 55.40 -35.00
CA ILE A 220 71.99 54.40 -33.91
C ILE A 220 70.83 54.72 -32.95
N ILE A 221 70.81 55.98 -32.41
CA ILE A 221 69.75 56.38 -31.50
C ILE A 221 68.34 56.16 -32.09
N THR A 222 68.21 56.50 -33.38
CA THR A 222 66.91 56.26 -34.07
C THR A 222 66.59 54.79 -34.15
N GLN A 223 67.53 53.90 -34.42
CA GLN A 223 67.29 52.45 -34.55
C GLN A 223 67.11 51.78 -33.18
N GLU A 224 67.77 52.23 -32.13
CA GLU A 224 67.53 51.79 -30.73
C GLU A 224 66.11 52.14 -30.29
N ASN A 225 65.66 53.39 -30.56
CA ASN A 225 64.25 53.76 -30.28
C ASN A 225 63.23 52.90 -31.06
N LYS A 226 63.55 52.60 -32.31
CA LYS A 226 62.68 51.69 -33.15
C LYS A 226 62.61 50.26 -32.57
N LEU A 227 63.77 49.70 -32.14
CA LEU A 227 63.83 48.42 -31.49
C LEU A 227 63.07 48.42 -30.13
N LEU A 228 63.21 49.46 -29.34
CA LEU A 228 62.48 49.63 -28.08
C LEU A 228 60.98 49.68 -28.32
N GLY A 229 60.51 50.41 -29.37
CA GLY A 229 59.09 50.42 -29.80
C GLY A 229 58.57 49.04 -30.17
N SER A 230 59.34 48.26 -30.94
CA SER A 230 58.99 46.89 -31.30
C SER A 230 58.94 45.94 -30.11
N ARG A 231 59.83 46.07 -29.13
CA ARG A 231 59.79 45.29 -27.89
C ARG A 231 58.56 45.63 -27.05
N ASN A 232 58.17 46.89 -26.93
CA ASN A 232 56.97 47.33 -26.28
C ASN A 232 55.73 46.78 -26.97
N GLU A 233 55.68 46.76 -28.28
CA GLU A 233 54.60 46.15 -29.05
C GLU A 233 54.49 44.65 -28.77
N LEU A 234 55.62 43.93 -28.65
CA LEU A 234 55.65 42.53 -28.25
C LEU A 234 55.09 42.29 -26.84
N ILE A 235 55.49 43.14 -25.86
CA ILE A 235 54.98 43.07 -24.49
C ILE A 235 53.46 43.32 -24.49
N ASN A 236 52.99 44.37 -25.17
CA ASN A 236 51.58 44.69 -25.27
C ASN A 236 50.77 43.54 -25.89
N SER A 237 51.30 42.87 -26.92
CA SER A 237 50.67 41.70 -27.52
C SER A 237 50.56 40.50 -26.53
N ARG A 238 51.54 40.33 -25.62
CA ARG A 238 51.47 39.31 -24.56
C ARG A 238 50.44 39.67 -23.49
N VAL A 239 50.37 40.93 -23.06
CA VAL A 239 49.37 41.42 -22.13
C VAL A 239 47.98 41.26 -22.68
N GLU A 240 47.78 41.53 -23.96
CA GLU A 240 46.50 41.37 -24.66
C GLU A 240 45.95 39.92 -24.60
N ILE A 241 46.81 38.89 -24.67
CA ILE A 241 46.41 37.50 -24.49
C ILE A 241 45.82 37.27 -23.09
N ASN A 242 46.47 37.81 -22.05
CA ASN A 242 45.99 37.67 -20.69
C ASN A 242 44.65 38.41 -20.49
N ARG A 243 44.45 39.56 -21.12
CA ARG A 243 43.20 40.30 -21.11
C ARG A 243 42.09 39.50 -21.77
N ILE A 244 42.33 38.89 -22.93
CA ILE A 244 41.37 38.03 -23.64
C ILE A 244 41.00 36.86 -22.73
N LYS A 245 41.96 36.15 -22.12
CA LYS A 245 41.68 35.04 -21.21
C LYS A 245 40.78 35.47 -20.05
N ALA A 246 41.11 36.55 -19.39
CA ALA A 246 40.33 37.05 -18.25
C ALA A 246 38.88 37.40 -18.65
N GLU A 247 38.72 38.14 -19.78
CA GLU A 247 37.41 38.52 -20.31
C GLU A 247 36.51 37.29 -20.61
N TYR A 248 37.05 36.27 -21.31
CA TYR A 248 36.27 35.09 -21.64
C TYR A 248 36.03 34.16 -20.45
N THR A 249 36.98 34.10 -19.49
CA THR A 249 36.77 33.39 -18.22
C THR A 249 35.60 34.00 -17.45
N GLU A 250 35.48 35.32 -17.39
CA GLU A 250 34.38 36.04 -16.77
C GLU A 250 33.03 35.72 -17.50
N LYS A 251 33.01 35.83 -18.85
CA LYS A 251 31.83 35.54 -19.64
C LYS A 251 31.35 34.10 -19.46
N ILE A 252 32.26 33.13 -19.46
CA ILE A 252 31.96 31.71 -19.25
C ILE A 252 31.47 31.47 -17.82
N ALA A 253 32.10 32.08 -16.82
CA ALA A 253 31.67 31.99 -15.43
C ALA A 253 30.24 32.54 -15.25
N LYS A 254 29.93 33.68 -15.87
CA LYS A 254 28.60 34.27 -15.87
C LYS A 254 27.57 33.33 -16.51
N ALA A 255 27.88 32.81 -17.71
CA ALA A 255 26.97 31.86 -18.41
C ALA A 255 26.75 30.58 -17.60
N ASN A 256 27.76 30.06 -16.89
CA ASN A 256 27.61 28.92 -15.98
C ASN A 256 26.73 29.28 -14.78
N SER A 257 26.90 30.45 -14.17
CA SER A 257 26.03 30.90 -13.08
C SER A 257 24.57 31.00 -13.52
N ASP A 258 24.33 31.57 -14.70
CA ASP A 258 22.98 31.67 -15.28
C ASP A 258 22.41 30.30 -15.57
N LYS A 259 23.24 29.33 -16.04
CA LYS A 259 22.83 27.94 -16.24
C LYS A 259 22.39 27.27 -14.92
N TYR A 260 23.19 27.38 -13.86
CA TYR A 260 22.85 26.80 -12.56
C TYR A 260 21.58 27.42 -11.98
N THR A 261 21.40 28.74 -12.17
CA THR A 261 20.15 29.41 -11.78
C THR A 261 18.94 28.86 -12.55
N ALA A 262 19.08 28.65 -13.85
CA ALA A 262 18.03 28.04 -14.67
C ALA A 262 17.75 26.59 -14.28
N MET A 263 18.79 25.81 -13.94
CA MET A 263 18.65 24.43 -13.44
C MET A 263 17.92 24.39 -12.08
N SER A 264 18.25 25.29 -11.16
CA SER A 264 17.53 25.41 -9.88
C SER A 264 16.05 25.69 -10.12
N SER A 265 15.73 26.65 -11.01
CA SER A 265 14.34 26.95 -11.37
C SER A 265 13.64 25.79 -12.07
N LEU A 266 14.37 24.98 -12.86
CA LEU A 266 13.85 23.75 -13.48
C LEU A 266 13.44 22.73 -12.41
N TYR A 267 14.32 22.45 -11.44
CA TYR A 267 14.03 21.50 -10.35
C TYR A 267 12.91 21.97 -9.43
N ASP A 268 12.86 23.25 -9.10
CA ASP A 268 11.78 23.84 -8.32
C ASP A 268 10.43 23.71 -9.05
N THR A 269 10.45 23.95 -10.36
CA THR A 269 9.24 23.80 -11.18
C THR A 269 8.82 22.34 -11.28
N ASP A 270 9.76 21.41 -11.40
CA ASP A 270 9.49 19.95 -11.45
C ASP A 270 8.83 19.46 -10.14
N ALA A 271 9.33 19.94 -8.99
CA ALA A 271 8.72 19.65 -7.69
C ALA A 271 7.29 20.21 -7.60
N GLN A 272 7.05 21.42 -8.15
CA GLN A 272 5.70 22.01 -8.21
C GLN A 272 4.76 21.24 -9.14
N VAL A 273 5.25 20.75 -10.28
CA VAL A 273 4.49 19.89 -11.20
C VAL A 273 4.04 18.63 -10.47
N THR A 274 4.97 17.93 -9.81
CA THR A 274 4.67 16.71 -9.06
C THR A 274 3.63 16.96 -7.96
N LYS A 275 3.76 18.07 -7.23
CA LYS A 275 2.78 18.45 -6.19
C LYS A 275 1.38 18.68 -6.78
N LEU A 276 1.29 19.43 -7.87
CA LEU A 276 0.02 19.72 -8.53
C LEU A 276 -0.60 18.48 -9.18
N GLU A 277 0.22 17.57 -9.75
CA GLU A 277 -0.25 16.29 -10.28
C GLU A 277 -0.88 15.43 -9.18
N ASN A 278 -0.24 15.34 -8.02
CA ASN A 278 -0.80 14.64 -6.87
C ASN A 278 -2.13 15.27 -6.40
N GLN A 279 -2.22 16.59 -6.39
CA GLN A 279 -3.46 17.28 -6.07
C GLN A 279 -4.56 17.00 -7.10
N TYR A 280 -4.22 17.06 -8.38
CA TYR A 280 -5.15 16.75 -9.48
C TYR A 280 -5.70 15.32 -9.38
N VAL A 281 -4.83 14.33 -9.15
CA VAL A 281 -5.23 12.93 -8.98
C VAL A 281 -6.15 12.77 -7.76
N ASN A 282 -5.80 13.37 -6.63
CA ASN A 282 -6.62 13.31 -5.42
C ASN A 282 -8.00 13.94 -5.63
N TYR A 283 -8.08 15.11 -6.28
CA TYR A 283 -9.35 15.76 -6.58
C TYR A 283 -10.18 14.97 -7.58
N SER A 284 -9.53 14.37 -8.58
CA SER A 284 -10.19 13.51 -9.58
C SER A 284 -10.81 12.26 -8.94
N ILE A 285 -10.06 11.57 -8.06
CA ILE A 285 -10.55 10.41 -7.31
C ILE A 285 -11.72 10.84 -6.42
N ARG A 286 -11.56 11.94 -5.67
CA ARG A 286 -12.61 12.45 -4.79
C ARG A 286 -13.89 12.79 -5.56
N ASN A 287 -13.78 13.41 -6.72
CA ASN A 287 -14.92 13.72 -7.59
C ASN A 287 -15.68 12.45 -8.04
N GLY A 288 -14.95 11.35 -8.28
CA GLY A 288 -15.56 10.05 -8.56
C GLY A 288 -16.31 9.43 -7.39
N LEU A 289 -15.93 9.77 -6.14
CA LEU A 289 -16.55 9.27 -4.92
C LEU A 289 -17.87 9.94 -4.56
N TYR A 290 -18.25 11.04 -5.22
CA TYR A 290 -19.60 11.63 -5.08
C TYR A 290 -20.71 10.71 -5.59
N TYR A 291 -20.38 9.81 -6.50
CA TYR A 291 -21.26 8.76 -7.00
C TYR A 291 -20.96 7.45 -6.29
N ILE A 292 -21.78 7.08 -5.31
CA ILE A 292 -21.68 5.78 -4.65
C ILE A 292 -22.22 4.75 -5.61
N LYS A 293 -21.36 3.81 -6.01
CA LYS A 293 -21.64 2.81 -7.05
C LYS A 293 -21.73 1.40 -6.48
N ALA A 294 -22.47 0.54 -7.17
CA ALA A 294 -22.55 -0.89 -6.86
C ALA A 294 -21.19 -1.57 -7.09
N PRO A 295 -20.62 -2.29 -6.11
CA PRO A 295 -19.35 -3.00 -6.25
C PRO A 295 -19.51 -4.28 -7.08
N GLN A 296 -20.73 -4.83 -7.18
CA GLN A 296 -21.06 -6.07 -7.87
C GLN A 296 -22.53 -6.10 -8.29
N ASP A 297 -22.88 -7.06 -9.15
CA ASP A 297 -24.26 -7.29 -9.56
C ASP A 297 -25.08 -7.84 -8.38
N GLY A 298 -26.26 -7.29 -8.15
CA GLY A 298 -27.08 -7.73 -7.04
C GLY A 298 -28.36 -6.95 -6.84
N TYR A 299 -29.08 -7.28 -5.78
CA TYR A 299 -30.32 -6.61 -5.39
C TYR A 299 -30.08 -5.68 -4.21
N ILE A 300 -30.64 -4.50 -4.25
CA ILE A 300 -30.67 -3.58 -3.12
C ILE A 300 -31.56 -4.18 -2.03
N ASN A 301 -30.93 -4.56 -0.92
CA ASN A 301 -31.68 -5.22 0.16
C ASN A 301 -32.30 -4.20 1.13
N LYS A 302 -31.51 -3.21 1.57
CA LYS A 302 -31.97 -2.21 2.52
C LYS A 302 -31.20 -0.90 2.35
N ALA A 303 -31.93 0.20 2.23
CA ALA A 303 -31.38 1.56 2.38
C ALA A 303 -31.24 1.88 3.88
N LEU A 304 -30.04 2.22 4.30
CA LEU A 304 -29.71 2.47 5.71
C LEU A 304 -29.81 3.95 6.08
N LEU A 305 -29.89 4.84 5.08
CA LEU A 305 -30.06 6.27 5.22
C LEU A 305 -31.53 6.68 4.99
N SER A 306 -31.97 7.67 5.73
CA SER A 306 -33.41 7.98 5.83
C SER A 306 -33.94 8.90 4.74
N GLY A 307 -33.10 9.62 3.99
CA GLY A 307 -33.65 10.53 2.98
C GLY A 307 -32.69 11.50 2.31
N ILE A 308 -33.27 12.29 1.39
CA ILE A 308 -32.58 13.37 0.68
C ILE A 308 -32.30 14.52 1.65
N GLY A 309 -31.12 15.12 1.57
CA GLY A 309 -30.67 16.22 2.42
C GLY A 309 -29.96 15.79 3.70
N GLU A 310 -29.91 14.51 4.01
CA GLU A 310 -29.17 13.98 5.17
C GLU A 310 -27.65 14.13 4.97
N THR A 311 -26.99 14.64 6.01
CA THR A 311 -25.52 14.76 6.01
C THR A 311 -24.90 13.51 6.59
N ILE A 312 -24.03 12.88 5.81
CA ILE A 312 -23.33 11.65 6.16
C ILE A 312 -21.84 11.90 6.41
N LYS A 313 -21.28 11.14 7.33
CA LYS A 313 -19.85 11.15 7.61
C LYS A 313 -19.15 10.06 6.80
N GLU A 314 -17.86 10.19 6.65
CA GLU A 314 -17.00 9.12 6.12
C GLU A 314 -17.18 7.83 6.96
N GLY A 315 -17.31 6.69 6.28
CA GLY A 315 -17.58 5.40 6.91
C GLY A 315 -19.05 5.13 7.25
N THR A 316 -19.98 6.07 6.99
CA THR A 316 -21.41 5.83 7.24
C THR A 316 -21.93 4.76 6.29
N SER A 317 -22.68 3.79 6.81
CA SER A 317 -23.36 2.74 6.04
C SER A 317 -24.50 3.35 5.23
N VAL A 318 -24.49 3.16 3.92
CA VAL A 318 -25.45 3.76 2.99
C VAL A 318 -26.53 2.78 2.59
N VAL A 319 -26.13 1.59 2.11
CA VAL A 319 -27.03 0.59 1.54
C VAL A 319 -26.43 -0.80 1.70
N SER A 320 -27.30 -1.81 1.82
CA SER A 320 -26.92 -3.21 1.79
C SER A 320 -27.29 -3.83 0.43
N ILE A 321 -26.33 -4.49 -0.21
CA ILE A 321 -26.52 -5.20 -1.49
C ILE A 321 -26.38 -6.71 -1.26
N MET A 322 -27.33 -7.46 -1.81
CA MET A 322 -27.30 -8.91 -1.90
C MET A 322 -26.83 -9.32 -3.31
N PRO A 323 -25.75 -10.07 -3.48
CA PRO A 323 -25.32 -10.56 -4.79
C PRO A 323 -26.41 -11.35 -5.52
N ALA A 324 -26.48 -11.23 -6.85
CA ALA A 324 -27.53 -11.89 -7.66
C ALA A 324 -27.32 -13.40 -7.80
N GLY A 325 -26.09 -13.86 -7.80
CA GLY A 325 -25.74 -15.28 -7.89
C GLY A 325 -24.98 -15.73 -6.64
N TYR A 326 -25.58 -16.59 -5.85
CA TYR A 326 -24.92 -17.13 -4.66
C TYR A 326 -25.17 -18.61 -4.49
N ASP A 327 -24.15 -19.30 -4.04
CA ASP A 327 -24.21 -20.70 -3.66
C ASP A 327 -24.77 -20.79 -2.22
N ILE A 328 -25.90 -21.44 -2.04
CA ILE A 328 -26.52 -21.60 -0.73
C ILE A 328 -25.71 -22.61 0.10
N ALA A 329 -25.52 -22.29 1.37
CA ALA A 329 -24.96 -23.18 2.37
C ALA A 329 -25.73 -23.02 3.69
N VAL A 330 -25.60 -23.99 4.57
CA VAL A 330 -26.12 -23.90 5.95
C VAL A 330 -24.94 -23.79 6.90
N GLU A 331 -24.93 -22.78 7.73
CA GLU A 331 -24.08 -22.76 8.90
C GLU A 331 -24.82 -23.42 10.04
N THR A 332 -24.23 -24.42 10.63
CA THR A 332 -24.79 -25.15 11.78
C THR A 332 -23.81 -25.12 12.93
N PHE A 333 -24.32 -25.05 14.15
CA PHE A 333 -23.51 -24.95 15.36
C PHE A 333 -23.59 -26.28 16.10
N VAL A 334 -22.42 -26.86 16.37
CA VAL A 334 -22.24 -28.18 16.96
C VAL A 334 -21.53 -28.05 18.30
N ASP A 335 -21.92 -28.86 19.27
CA ASP A 335 -21.32 -28.87 20.60
C ASP A 335 -19.87 -29.38 20.56
N PRO A 336 -19.00 -28.88 21.44
CA PRO A 336 -17.57 -29.26 21.47
C PRO A 336 -17.33 -30.76 21.63
N ILE A 337 -18.20 -31.45 22.34
CA ILE A 337 -18.11 -32.91 22.59
C ILE A 337 -18.31 -33.73 21.30
N ASP A 338 -19.07 -33.18 20.35
CA ASP A 338 -19.45 -33.87 19.10
C ASP A 338 -18.52 -33.51 17.91
N LEU A 339 -17.73 -32.44 18.06
CA LEU A 339 -16.83 -31.94 17.01
C LEU A 339 -15.86 -33.01 16.46
N PRO A 340 -15.20 -33.86 17.31
CA PRO A 340 -14.27 -34.87 16.83
C PRO A 340 -14.90 -35.93 15.91
N LEU A 341 -16.22 -36.08 15.95
CA LEU A 341 -16.95 -37.05 15.16
C LEU A 341 -17.26 -36.53 13.75
N ILE A 342 -17.28 -35.21 13.54
CA ILE A 342 -17.58 -34.60 12.25
C ILE A 342 -16.29 -34.38 11.46
N LYS A 343 -16.28 -34.87 10.22
CA LYS A 343 -15.18 -34.70 9.30
C LYS A 343 -15.61 -33.92 8.05
N LYS A 344 -14.69 -33.23 7.41
CA LYS A 344 -14.93 -32.64 6.10
C LYS A 344 -15.38 -33.76 5.12
N GLY A 345 -16.48 -33.51 4.41
CA GLY A 345 -17.10 -34.49 3.53
C GLY A 345 -18.16 -35.37 4.19
N SER A 346 -18.37 -35.31 5.50
CA SER A 346 -19.44 -36.06 6.19
C SER A 346 -20.81 -35.66 5.63
N LYS A 347 -21.68 -36.63 5.44
CA LYS A 347 -23.07 -36.43 5.01
C LYS A 347 -23.91 -35.97 6.20
N ILE A 348 -24.72 -34.96 5.96
CA ILE A 348 -25.62 -34.36 6.95
C ILE A 348 -27.01 -34.25 6.33
N ARG A 349 -28.04 -34.55 7.10
CA ARG A 349 -29.42 -34.24 6.74
C ARG A 349 -29.75 -32.85 7.26
N VAL A 350 -30.35 -32.04 6.40
CA VAL A 350 -30.78 -30.68 6.69
C VAL A 350 -32.28 -30.59 6.49
N TRP A 351 -32.95 -29.88 7.38
CA TRP A 351 -34.32 -29.43 7.16
C TRP A 351 -34.43 -27.95 7.53
N PHE A 352 -35.32 -27.29 6.82
CA PHE A 352 -35.48 -25.84 6.90
C PHE A 352 -36.76 -25.47 7.61
N ASP A 353 -36.74 -24.41 8.40
CA ASP A 353 -37.92 -23.90 9.06
C ASP A 353 -38.96 -23.46 8.01
N GLY A 354 -40.24 -23.82 8.26
CA GLY A 354 -41.33 -23.55 7.32
C GLY A 354 -41.59 -24.63 6.27
N TRP A 355 -40.75 -25.69 6.22
CA TRP A 355 -40.94 -26.82 5.31
C TRP A 355 -41.47 -28.04 6.08
N PRO A 356 -42.49 -28.74 5.57
CA PRO A 356 -43.05 -29.91 6.25
C PRO A 356 -42.03 -31.05 6.29
N THR A 357 -41.66 -31.44 7.52
CA THR A 357 -40.67 -32.50 7.73
C THR A 357 -41.12 -33.49 8.78
N ILE A 358 -40.82 -34.78 8.54
CA ILE A 358 -40.97 -35.85 9.53
C ILE A 358 -39.60 -36.51 9.67
N VAL A 359 -38.96 -36.31 10.83
CA VAL A 359 -37.58 -36.78 11.12
C VAL A 359 -37.64 -37.95 12.10
N PHE A 360 -37.15 -39.12 11.70
CA PHE A 360 -36.93 -40.27 12.59
C PHE A 360 -35.47 -40.36 12.96
N SER A 361 -35.16 -40.01 14.23
CA SER A 361 -33.79 -40.08 14.77
C SER A 361 -33.39 -41.54 14.99
N GLY A 362 -32.26 -41.96 14.42
CA GLY A 362 -31.71 -43.30 14.60
C GLY A 362 -31.94 -44.29 13.45
N TRP A 363 -32.75 -43.95 12.46
CA TRP A 363 -32.96 -44.83 11.28
C TRP A 363 -32.65 -44.07 9.98
N PRO A 364 -31.52 -44.36 9.33
CA PRO A 364 -31.15 -43.72 8.08
C PRO A 364 -32.16 -44.06 6.97
N GLY A 365 -32.60 -43.07 6.21
CA GLY A 365 -33.43 -43.22 5.02
C GLY A 365 -34.96 -43.16 5.21
N ILE A 366 -35.48 -42.99 6.43
CA ILE A 366 -36.93 -42.94 6.70
C ILE A 366 -37.45 -41.51 6.95
N SER A 367 -36.59 -40.50 6.97
CA SER A 367 -36.99 -39.09 7.18
C SER A 367 -37.57 -38.52 5.87
N TYR A 368 -38.76 -37.91 5.93
CA TYR A 368 -39.42 -37.21 4.83
C TYR A 368 -39.23 -35.71 4.95
N GLY A 369 -38.96 -35.00 3.84
CA GLY A 369 -38.79 -33.55 3.83
C GLY A 369 -37.42 -33.07 4.33
N THR A 370 -36.43 -33.97 4.39
CA THR A 370 -35.03 -33.61 4.69
C THR A 370 -34.20 -33.63 3.43
N PHE A 371 -33.25 -32.72 3.35
CA PHE A 371 -32.33 -32.53 2.22
C PHE A 371 -30.93 -33.00 2.56
N GLY A 372 -30.25 -33.55 1.57
CA GLY A 372 -28.86 -33.96 1.72
C GLY A 372 -27.93 -32.75 1.76
N GLY A 373 -26.95 -32.78 2.66
CA GLY A 373 -25.87 -31.83 2.72
C GLY A 373 -24.52 -32.49 3.00
N ARG A 374 -23.46 -31.82 2.62
CA ARG A 374 -22.10 -32.30 2.82
C ARG A 374 -21.26 -31.24 3.55
N VAL A 375 -20.53 -31.64 4.57
CA VAL A 375 -19.63 -30.74 5.33
C VAL A 375 -18.50 -30.23 4.44
N VAL A 376 -18.43 -28.92 4.25
CA VAL A 376 -17.38 -28.26 3.46
C VAL A 376 -16.27 -27.73 4.35
N ALA A 377 -16.64 -27.10 5.46
CA ALA A 377 -15.70 -26.50 6.38
C ALA A 377 -16.15 -26.66 7.84
N ILE A 378 -15.18 -26.76 8.72
CA ILE A 378 -15.34 -26.81 10.17
C ILE A 378 -14.44 -25.70 10.72
N GLU A 379 -14.99 -24.79 11.52
CA GLU A 379 -14.19 -23.75 12.17
C GLU A 379 -13.37 -24.33 13.33
N ASN A 380 -12.12 -23.86 13.47
CA ASN A 380 -11.19 -24.32 14.49
C ASN A 380 -11.28 -23.53 15.81
N PHE A 381 -12.16 -22.54 15.88
CA PHE A 381 -12.37 -21.71 17.08
C PHE A 381 -13.85 -21.74 17.49
N ILE A 382 -14.09 -21.50 18.77
CA ILE A 382 -15.42 -21.50 19.34
C ILE A 382 -16.12 -20.18 19.02
N SER A 383 -17.33 -20.27 18.48
CA SER A 383 -18.20 -19.13 18.26
C SER A 383 -18.70 -18.52 19.59
N PRO A 384 -19.19 -17.26 19.60
CA PRO A 384 -19.67 -16.59 20.81
C PRO A 384 -20.78 -17.35 21.57
N ASN A 385 -21.49 -18.23 20.88
CA ASN A 385 -22.54 -19.10 21.46
C ASN A 385 -21.99 -20.36 22.16
N GLY A 386 -20.66 -20.51 22.27
CA GLY A 386 -20.02 -21.67 22.90
C GLY A 386 -19.97 -22.94 22.06
N LYS A 387 -20.31 -22.86 20.78
CA LYS A 387 -20.35 -23.98 19.83
C LYS A 387 -19.40 -23.79 18.66
N TYR A 388 -19.07 -24.86 17.96
CA TYR A 388 -18.28 -24.80 16.73
C TYR A 388 -19.18 -24.65 15.51
N ARG A 389 -18.82 -23.74 14.64
CA ARG A 389 -19.52 -23.50 13.38
C ARG A 389 -19.05 -24.51 12.32
N VAL A 390 -20.00 -25.19 11.72
CA VAL A 390 -19.81 -26.13 10.62
C VAL A 390 -20.58 -25.63 9.41
N LEU A 391 -19.91 -25.54 8.27
CA LEU A 391 -20.52 -25.11 7.01
C LEU A 391 -20.89 -26.34 6.15
N VAL A 392 -22.15 -26.41 5.75
CA VAL A 392 -22.73 -27.51 5.00
C VAL A 392 -23.20 -26.98 3.66
N SER A 393 -22.79 -27.60 2.56
CA SER A 393 -23.29 -27.33 1.21
C SER A 393 -24.32 -28.39 0.77
N PRO A 394 -25.16 -28.12 -0.23
CA PRO A 394 -25.99 -29.13 -0.86
C PRO A 394 -25.15 -30.32 -1.32
N ASP A 395 -25.68 -31.54 -1.15
CA ASP A 395 -25.07 -32.75 -1.73
C ASP A 395 -25.53 -32.89 -3.18
N ALA A 396 -24.57 -32.89 -4.12
CA ALA A 396 -24.85 -32.99 -5.56
C ALA A 396 -25.48 -34.34 -5.96
N ASP A 397 -25.31 -35.38 -5.13
CA ASP A 397 -25.83 -36.73 -5.39
C ASP A 397 -27.26 -36.93 -4.89
N GLU A 398 -27.86 -35.93 -4.23
CA GLU A 398 -29.19 -36.01 -3.63
C GLU A 398 -30.14 -34.91 -4.18
N GLN A 399 -31.35 -34.85 -3.64
CA GLN A 399 -32.36 -33.87 -4.04
C GLN A 399 -31.83 -32.43 -3.80
N ALA A 400 -31.95 -31.58 -4.82
CA ALA A 400 -31.59 -30.16 -4.72
C ALA A 400 -32.38 -29.47 -3.60
N TRP A 401 -31.72 -28.53 -2.93
CA TRP A 401 -32.37 -27.69 -1.92
C TRP A 401 -33.42 -26.79 -2.59
N PRO A 402 -34.49 -26.41 -1.89
CA PRO A 402 -35.52 -25.54 -2.46
C PRO A 402 -34.97 -24.20 -2.93
N GLU A 403 -35.33 -23.73 -4.11
CA GLU A 403 -34.90 -22.46 -4.69
C GLU A 403 -35.40 -21.21 -3.91
N GLN A 404 -36.51 -21.38 -3.18
CA GLN A 404 -37.11 -20.27 -2.40
C GLN A 404 -36.46 -20.03 -1.04
N LEU A 405 -35.36 -20.74 -0.72
CA LEU A 405 -34.65 -20.55 0.53
C LEU A 405 -34.00 -19.17 0.58
N SER A 406 -34.41 -18.38 1.56
CA SER A 406 -33.81 -17.07 1.82
C SER A 406 -32.62 -17.18 2.78
N ILE A 407 -31.59 -16.38 2.56
CA ILE A 407 -30.46 -16.25 3.51
C ILE A 407 -31.01 -15.77 4.85
N GLY A 408 -30.54 -16.39 5.94
CA GLY A 408 -31.03 -16.15 7.30
C GLY A 408 -32.21 -17.02 7.72
N ALA A 409 -32.81 -17.83 6.80
CA ALA A 409 -33.83 -18.82 7.19
C ALA A 409 -33.25 -19.83 8.18
N GLY A 410 -34.01 -20.18 9.21
CA GLY A 410 -33.59 -21.19 10.18
C GLY A 410 -33.40 -22.57 9.54
N ALA A 411 -32.37 -23.25 9.97
CA ALA A 411 -32.08 -24.62 9.52
C ALA A 411 -31.67 -25.49 10.69
N GLN A 412 -32.08 -26.73 10.66
CA GLN A 412 -31.64 -27.72 11.63
C GLN A 412 -30.93 -28.85 10.88
N THR A 413 -29.97 -29.45 11.53
CA THR A 413 -29.10 -30.46 10.91
C THR A 413 -28.99 -31.68 11.80
N ILE A 414 -28.91 -32.85 11.18
CA ILE A 414 -28.57 -34.11 11.84
C ILE A 414 -27.49 -34.84 11.04
N ALA A 415 -26.35 -35.06 11.65
CA ALA A 415 -25.33 -35.93 11.10
C ALA A 415 -25.56 -37.35 11.64
N LEU A 416 -25.80 -38.30 10.74
CA LEU A 416 -25.84 -39.73 11.04
C LEU A 416 -24.42 -40.27 10.79
N LEU A 417 -23.78 -40.71 11.86
CA LEU A 417 -22.40 -41.17 11.85
C LEU A 417 -22.33 -42.70 11.90
N ASP A 418 -21.18 -43.20 12.32
CA ASP A 418 -20.93 -44.65 12.41
C ASP A 418 -21.78 -45.33 13.47
N ASN A 419 -22.03 -46.61 13.27
CA ASN A 419 -22.70 -47.46 14.24
C ASN A 419 -21.69 -47.88 15.32
N VAL A 420 -22.00 -47.49 16.56
CA VAL A 420 -21.21 -47.85 17.73
C VAL A 420 -22.07 -48.64 18.73
N PRO A 421 -21.49 -49.48 19.61
CA PRO A 421 -22.30 -50.12 20.64
C PRO A 421 -22.80 -49.07 21.67
N VAL A 422 -24.02 -49.30 22.17
CA VAL A 422 -24.70 -48.38 23.13
C VAL A 422 -23.80 -48.04 24.33
N TRP A 423 -23.06 -49.05 24.88
CA TRP A 423 -22.16 -48.82 26.01
C TRP A 423 -21.11 -47.76 25.71
N TYR A 424 -20.58 -47.70 24.48
CA TYR A 424 -19.58 -46.71 24.07
C TYR A 424 -20.18 -45.29 24.05
N GLU A 425 -21.37 -45.13 23.53
CA GLU A 425 -22.06 -43.83 23.48
C GLU A 425 -22.42 -43.34 24.89
N VAL A 426 -22.88 -44.24 25.77
CA VAL A 426 -23.13 -43.92 27.20
C VAL A 426 -21.79 -43.49 27.88
N TRP A 427 -20.71 -44.27 27.64
CA TRP A 427 -19.41 -43.96 28.21
C TRP A 427 -18.87 -42.58 27.69
N ARG A 428 -19.02 -42.30 26.38
CA ARG A 428 -18.63 -41.03 25.77
C ARG A 428 -19.36 -39.84 26.42
N ASN A 429 -20.69 -39.97 26.57
CA ASN A 429 -21.50 -38.91 27.16
C ASN A 429 -21.19 -38.68 28.65
N LEU A 430 -20.88 -39.75 29.42
CA LEU A 430 -20.49 -39.65 30.82
C LEU A 430 -19.11 -39.04 31.06
N ASN A 431 -18.17 -39.29 30.12
CA ASN A 431 -16.79 -38.78 30.22
C ASN A 431 -16.57 -37.50 29.41
N GLY A 432 -17.56 -37.00 28.69
CA GLY A 432 -17.52 -35.72 28.00
C GLY A 432 -17.51 -34.55 28.99
N PHE A 433 -16.85 -33.46 28.61
CA PHE A 433 -16.89 -32.22 29.38
C PHE A 433 -18.33 -31.72 29.48
N PRO A 434 -18.72 -31.12 30.62
CA PRO A 434 -20.07 -30.61 30.80
C PRO A 434 -20.37 -29.55 29.69
N PRO A 435 -21.55 -29.60 29.05
CA PRO A 435 -21.92 -28.73 27.94
C PRO A 435 -21.93 -27.23 28.27
N ASN A 436 -21.93 -26.88 29.56
CA ASN A 436 -22.02 -25.50 30.04
C ASN A 436 -20.65 -24.85 30.35
N TYR A 437 -19.53 -25.49 29.99
CA TYR A 437 -18.20 -24.91 30.23
C TYR A 437 -17.98 -23.61 29.42
N TYR A 438 -18.63 -23.49 28.29
CA TYR A 438 -18.56 -22.32 27.40
C TYR A 438 -19.89 -21.56 27.38
N THR A 439 -20.30 -21.00 28.51
CA THR A 439 -21.41 -20.03 28.48
C THR A 439 -20.97 -18.74 27.84
N ALA A 440 -21.72 -18.28 26.83
CA ALA A 440 -21.51 -16.98 26.21
C ALA A 440 -21.51 -15.89 27.29
N LYS A 441 -20.40 -15.16 27.45
CA LYS A 441 -20.38 -13.95 28.29
C LYS A 441 -21.35 -12.95 27.66
N ASN A 442 -22.46 -12.65 28.33
CA ASN A 442 -23.35 -11.58 27.94
C ASN A 442 -22.56 -10.27 27.87
N THR A 443 -22.26 -9.81 26.67
CA THR A 443 -21.57 -8.54 26.39
C THR A 443 -22.49 -7.33 26.56
N ASP A 444 -23.75 -7.52 26.98
CA ASP A 444 -24.77 -6.46 27.07
C ASP A 444 -24.69 -5.59 28.34
N LYS A 445 -23.62 -5.70 29.14
CA LYS A 445 -23.47 -4.84 30.35
C LYS A 445 -22.38 -3.76 30.28
N ALA A 446 -21.78 -3.53 29.10
CA ALA A 446 -20.68 -2.56 28.99
C ALA A 446 -21.08 -1.19 28.46
N THR A 447 -22.35 -0.95 28.08
CA THR A 447 -22.77 0.32 27.45
C THR A 447 -23.48 1.30 28.41
N THR A 448 -23.81 0.90 29.63
CA THR A 448 -24.53 1.78 30.57
C THR A 448 -23.65 2.39 31.67
N ALA A 449 -22.34 2.13 31.70
CA ALA A 449 -21.45 2.65 32.75
C ALA A 449 -20.61 3.88 32.33
N LYS A 450 -20.72 4.38 31.09
CA LYS A 450 -19.92 5.53 30.61
C LYS A 450 -20.66 6.87 30.55
N ASP A 451 -21.95 6.91 30.84
CA ASP A 451 -22.72 8.15 30.80
C ASP A 451 -22.91 8.85 32.17
N ASN A 452 -22.36 8.31 33.26
CA ASN A 452 -22.50 8.91 34.60
C ASN A 452 -21.21 9.59 35.16
N GLU A 453 -20.16 9.77 34.36
CA GLU A 453 -18.93 10.47 34.79
C GLU A 453 -18.65 11.79 34.05
N LYS A 454 -19.68 12.39 33.43
CA LYS A 454 -19.62 13.79 32.96
C LYS A 454 -20.90 14.51 33.32
N LYS A 455 -20.99 14.90 34.58
CA LYS A 455 -21.75 16.06 35.03
C LYS A 455 -20.91 16.84 36.01
#